data_639133886204d41f15d56c8bbe483596
#
_entry.id   639133886204d41f15d56c8bbe483596
#
_cell.length_a   1.000
_cell.length_b   1.000
_cell.length_c   1.000
_cell.angle_alpha   90.00
_cell.angle_beta   90.00
_cell.angle_gamma   90.00
#
_symmetry.space_group_name_H-M   'P 1'
#
loop_
_entity.id
_entity.type
_entity.pdbx_description
1 polymer ?
#
loop_
_entity_poly.entity_id
_entity_poly.type
_entity_poly.pdbx_seq_one_letter_code
_entity_poly.pdbx_strand_id
1 'polypeptide(L)'
;MSHRIPAIVAITLAVCTVSGVAIFAQAPTSPGALTRSRYLPEYTATGEMKLPPNSIWREWVFVGSPLTPNALNGGQANFPEYHNVYIEPGSYESYRKTGVFPDGTIFFKELQLTLGPSENPDGSRTEPSGRGYFPGAFNGADVTVKDSMRYAQTGGWGYFDFNHNEPKAATTKVRSKSECAFCHIASAKRDEVWTQFYRILDEVPLPDSTRGGGR
;
A
#
# COMPACT_ATOMS: atom_id res chain seq x y z
N MET A 1 61.84 1.35 -88.82
CA MET A 1 60.38 1.58 -88.64
C MET A 1 59.93 0.68 -87.52
N SER A 2 59.71 1.27 -86.34
CA SER A 2 59.44 0.54 -85.12
C SER A 2 57.99 0.78 -84.73
N HIS A 3 57.19 -0.26 -84.73
CA HIS A 3 55.78 -0.27 -84.27
C HIS A 3 55.75 -0.57 -82.80
N ARG A 4 55.29 0.41 -82.03
CA ARG A 4 54.99 0.23 -80.58
C ARG A 4 53.52 -0.16 -80.41
N ILE A 5 53.30 -1.25 -79.73
CA ILE A 5 51.98 -1.76 -79.30
C ILE A 5 51.64 -1.16 -77.95
N PRO A 6 50.48 -0.55 -77.75
CA PRO A 6 50.11 -0.10 -76.43
C PRO A 6 49.57 -1.27 -75.57
N ALA A 7 50.03 -1.32 -74.32
CA ALA A 7 49.55 -2.21 -73.28
C ALA A 7 48.19 -1.75 -72.75
N ILE A 8 47.19 -2.60 -72.76
CA ILE A 8 45.88 -2.40 -72.14
C ILE A 8 45.99 -2.83 -70.70
N VAL A 9 45.82 -1.87 -69.75
CA VAL A 9 45.72 -2.16 -68.37
C VAL A 9 44.27 -2.44 -68.02
N ALA A 10 43.98 -3.69 -67.64
CA ALA A 10 42.67 -4.10 -67.18
C ALA A 10 42.59 -3.76 -65.71
N ILE A 11 41.68 -2.81 -65.32
CA ILE A 11 41.34 -2.48 -63.95
C ILE A 11 40.21 -3.40 -63.51
N THR A 12 40.53 -4.35 -62.61
CA THR A 12 39.55 -5.22 -61.97
C THR A 12 38.93 -4.49 -60.82
N LEU A 13 37.67 -4.08 -60.87
CA LEU A 13 36.91 -3.54 -59.75
C LEU A 13 36.50 -4.72 -58.85
N ALA A 14 37.07 -4.77 -57.65
CA ALA A 14 36.58 -5.65 -56.61
C ALA A 14 35.37 -5.01 -55.87
N VAL A 15 34.19 -5.57 -56.10
CA VAL A 15 32.96 -5.19 -55.36
C VAL A 15 32.97 -5.90 -54.01
N CYS A 16 33.29 -5.15 -52.93
CA CYS A 16 33.11 -5.62 -51.58
C CYS A 16 31.63 -5.52 -51.18
N THR A 17 30.90 -6.64 -51.16
CA THR A 17 29.57 -6.70 -50.57
C THR A 17 29.71 -6.77 -49.05
N VAL A 18 29.39 -5.67 -48.36
CA VAL A 18 29.28 -5.64 -46.92
C VAL A 18 27.92 -6.21 -46.54
N SER A 19 27.91 -7.49 -46.11
CA SER A 19 26.73 -8.12 -45.53
C SER A 19 26.50 -7.52 -44.13
N GLY A 20 25.58 -6.56 -44.04
CA GLY A 20 25.14 -6.00 -42.78
C GLY A 20 24.36 -7.04 -41.96
N VAL A 21 24.98 -7.58 -40.90
CA VAL A 21 24.27 -8.37 -39.89
C VAL A 21 23.46 -7.40 -39.03
N ALA A 22 22.15 -7.37 -39.24
CA ALA A 22 21.23 -6.64 -38.40
C ALA A 22 21.16 -7.37 -37.06
N ILE A 23 21.89 -6.86 -36.06
CA ILE A 23 21.75 -7.29 -34.65
C ILE A 23 20.43 -6.68 -34.13
N PHE A 24 19.36 -7.46 -34.13
CA PHE A 24 18.15 -7.11 -33.40
C PHE A 24 18.48 -7.19 -31.92
N ALA A 25 18.74 -6.03 -31.30
CA ALA A 25 18.78 -5.93 -29.85
C ALA A 25 17.38 -6.29 -29.34
N GLN A 26 17.24 -7.48 -28.76
CA GLN A 26 16.05 -7.82 -27.99
C GLN A 26 15.97 -6.83 -26.85
N ALA A 27 14.88 -6.04 -26.82
CA ALA A 27 14.57 -5.23 -25.65
C ALA A 27 14.56 -6.12 -24.42
N PRO A 28 15.16 -5.71 -23.29
CA PRO A 28 15.09 -6.48 -22.06
C PRO A 28 13.61 -6.73 -21.74
N THR A 29 13.19 -7.98 -21.77
CA THR A 29 11.90 -8.38 -21.22
C THR A 29 11.93 -7.98 -19.75
N SER A 30 11.13 -6.98 -19.39
CA SER A 30 10.93 -6.61 -17.98
C SER A 30 10.65 -7.91 -17.23
N PRO A 31 11.32 -8.16 -16.09
CA PRO A 31 10.98 -9.33 -15.26
C PRO A 31 9.48 -9.25 -15.03
N GLY A 32 8.74 -10.27 -15.43
CA GLY A 32 7.30 -10.31 -15.29
C GLY A 32 6.98 -9.95 -13.85
N ALA A 33 6.19 -8.90 -13.66
CA ALA A 33 5.72 -8.55 -12.33
C ALA A 33 5.13 -9.82 -11.74
N LEU A 34 5.79 -10.37 -10.71
CA LEU A 34 5.26 -11.49 -9.95
C LEU A 34 3.89 -11.03 -9.50
N THR A 35 2.82 -11.55 -10.11
CA THR A 35 1.46 -11.36 -9.62
C THR A 35 1.43 -12.06 -8.27
N ARG A 36 1.77 -11.32 -7.20
CA ARG A 36 1.60 -11.81 -5.84
C ARG A 36 0.14 -12.24 -5.71
N SER A 37 -0.08 -13.49 -5.33
CA SER A 37 -1.40 -13.97 -4.97
C SER A 37 -1.97 -13.02 -3.91
N ARG A 38 -3.18 -12.50 -4.15
CA ARG A 38 -3.87 -11.60 -3.24
C ARG A 38 -4.09 -12.32 -1.90
N TYR A 39 -3.67 -11.69 -0.80
CA TYR A 39 -4.00 -12.19 0.53
C TYR A 39 -5.47 -11.88 0.84
N LEU A 40 -6.22 -12.87 1.28
CA LEU A 40 -7.60 -12.73 1.71
C LEU A 40 -7.73 -12.87 3.22
N PRO A 41 -8.72 -12.24 3.85
CA PRO A 41 -8.93 -12.37 5.29
C PRO A 41 -9.26 -13.82 5.66
N GLU A 42 -8.62 -14.31 6.72
CA GLU A 42 -8.84 -15.64 7.24
C GLU A 42 -9.66 -15.58 8.53
N TYR A 43 -10.56 -16.55 8.69
CA TYR A 43 -11.43 -16.66 9.85
C TYR A 43 -11.35 -18.05 10.49
N THR A 44 -11.63 -18.10 11.79
CA THR A 44 -11.85 -19.36 12.52
C THR A 44 -13.22 -19.97 12.14
N ALA A 45 -13.45 -21.20 12.55
CA ALA A 45 -14.75 -21.85 12.39
C ALA A 45 -15.87 -21.09 13.14
N THR A 46 -15.53 -20.33 14.17
CA THR A 46 -16.46 -19.49 14.95
C THR A 46 -16.65 -18.08 14.37
N GLY A 47 -15.97 -17.77 13.24
CA GLY A 47 -16.10 -16.50 12.52
C GLY A 47 -15.22 -15.37 13.06
N GLU A 48 -14.32 -15.64 13.99
CA GLU A 48 -13.30 -14.68 14.43
C GLU A 48 -12.24 -14.49 13.36
N MET A 49 -11.81 -13.24 13.13
CA MET A 49 -10.71 -12.98 12.20
C MET A 49 -9.38 -13.42 12.80
N LYS A 50 -8.55 -14.06 12.00
CA LYS A 50 -7.15 -14.35 12.34
C LYS A 50 -6.26 -13.15 12.02
N LEU A 51 -5.31 -12.86 12.91
CA LEU A 51 -4.30 -11.83 12.66
C LEU A 51 -3.45 -12.19 11.45
N PRO A 52 -3.35 -11.33 10.42
CA PRO A 52 -2.43 -11.55 9.32
C PRO A 52 -0.99 -11.76 9.81
N PRO A 53 -0.26 -12.79 9.33
CA PRO A 53 1.11 -13.05 9.77
C PRO A 53 2.06 -11.90 9.45
N ASN A 54 3.04 -11.64 10.31
CA ASN A 54 4.08 -10.62 10.10
C ASN A 54 4.82 -10.80 8.76
N SER A 55 5.08 -12.03 8.35
CA SER A 55 5.70 -12.34 7.06
C SER A 55 4.86 -11.93 5.85
N ILE A 56 3.58 -11.63 6.05
CA ILE A 56 2.64 -11.23 5.01
C ILE A 56 2.43 -9.72 5.01
N TRP A 57 1.91 -9.15 6.11
CA TRP A 57 1.51 -7.74 6.12
C TRP A 57 2.70 -6.76 6.08
N ARG A 58 3.89 -7.15 6.52
CA ARG A 58 5.10 -6.31 6.40
C ARG A 58 5.55 -6.07 4.95
N GLU A 59 5.01 -6.83 4.02
CA GLU A 59 5.23 -6.68 2.58
C GLU A 59 4.12 -5.84 1.91
N TRP A 60 3.17 -5.32 2.69
CA TRP A 60 2.05 -4.55 2.15
C TRP A 60 2.43 -3.09 1.87
N VAL A 61 1.57 -2.41 1.13
CA VAL A 61 1.80 -1.01 0.74
C VAL A 61 1.51 -0.11 1.93
N PHE A 62 2.53 0.60 2.41
CA PHE A 62 2.37 1.61 3.45
C PHE A 62 1.60 2.81 2.91
N VAL A 63 0.56 3.27 3.62
CA VAL A 63 -0.30 4.37 3.17
C VAL A 63 -0.19 5.62 4.02
N GLY A 64 0.18 5.51 5.28
CA GLY A 64 0.34 6.65 6.17
C GLY A 64 0.51 6.28 7.63
N SER A 65 0.93 7.25 8.46
CA SER A 65 1.19 7.05 9.89
C SER A 65 0.76 8.28 10.70
N PRO A 66 -0.54 8.53 10.89
CA PRO A 66 -1.00 9.55 11.84
C PRO A 66 -0.50 9.28 13.26
N LEU A 67 -0.31 10.34 14.05
CA LEU A 67 0.06 10.27 15.44
C LEU A 67 -0.78 11.24 16.26
N THR A 68 -1.40 10.75 17.32
CA THR A 68 -2.21 11.55 18.24
C THR A 68 -1.76 11.34 19.70
N PRO A 69 -0.59 11.88 20.10
CA PRO A 69 0.02 11.56 21.38
C PRO A 69 -0.81 12.10 22.55
N ASN A 70 -0.76 11.41 23.70
CA ASN A 70 -1.49 11.78 24.90
C ASN A 70 -1.27 13.24 25.30
N ALA A 71 -0.02 13.72 25.28
CA ALA A 71 0.33 15.07 25.75
C ALA A 71 -0.36 16.19 24.96
N LEU A 72 -0.63 15.98 23.66
CA LEU A 72 -1.39 16.94 22.84
C LEU A 72 -2.91 16.78 22.97
N ASN A 73 -3.38 15.77 23.69
CA ASN A 73 -4.79 15.40 23.81
C ASN A 73 -5.24 15.37 25.28
N GLY A 74 -4.81 16.32 26.09
CA GLY A 74 -5.18 16.44 27.49
C GLY A 74 -4.74 15.27 28.38
N GLY A 75 -3.72 14.52 27.96
CA GLY A 75 -3.20 13.34 28.66
C GLY A 75 -3.89 12.02 28.30
N GLN A 76 -4.95 12.03 27.48
CA GLN A 76 -5.78 10.85 27.16
C GLN A 76 -6.25 10.87 25.71
N ALA A 77 -5.36 10.51 24.78
CA ALA A 77 -5.78 10.21 23.40
C ALA A 77 -6.47 8.84 23.36
N ASN A 78 -7.47 8.70 22.48
CA ASN A 78 -8.09 7.39 22.24
C ASN A 78 -7.10 6.38 21.63
N PHE A 79 -6.18 6.87 20.83
CA PHE A 79 -5.11 6.11 20.18
C PHE A 79 -3.83 6.92 20.24
N PRO A 80 -3.03 6.81 21.33
CA PRO A 80 -1.83 7.65 21.53
C PRO A 80 -0.62 7.21 20.69
N GLU A 81 -0.78 6.14 19.92
CA GLU A 81 0.28 5.49 19.15
C GLU A 81 0.46 6.14 17.77
N TYR A 82 1.57 5.80 17.12
CA TYR A 82 1.67 5.84 15.68
C TYR A 82 0.72 4.83 15.07
N HIS A 83 -0.06 5.25 14.10
CA HIS A 83 -0.93 4.39 13.30
C HIS A 83 -0.24 4.08 11.98
N ASN A 84 0.65 3.11 11.96
CA ASN A 84 1.31 2.69 10.72
C ASN A 84 0.34 1.85 9.90
N VAL A 85 -0.26 2.44 8.88
CA VAL A 85 -1.32 1.78 8.09
C VAL A 85 -0.78 1.24 6.79
N TYR A 86 -1.15 0.01 6.50
CA TYR A 86 -0.79 -0.73 5.29
C TYR A 86 -2.04 -1.26 4.62
N ILE A 87 -2.04 -1.30 3.29
CA ILE A 87 -3.08 -1.94 2.48
C ILE A 87 -2.53 -3.15 1.73
N GLU A 88 -3.34 -4.21 1.62
CA GLU A 88 -3.00 -5.39 0.82
C GLU A 88 -2.72 -4.98 -0.63
N PRO A 89 -1.58 -5.43 -1.25
CA PRO A 89 -1.12 -4.93 -2.54
C PRO A 89 -2.09 -5.08 -3.70
N GLY A 90 -2.81 -6.21 -3.78
CA GLY A 90 -3.80 -6.44 -4.83
C GLY A 90 -5.01 -5.52 -4.70
N SER A 91 -5.42 -5.23 -3.46
CA SER A 91 -6.47 -4.27 -3.15
C SER A 91 -6.04 -2.84 -3.51
N TYR A 92 -4.80 -2.47 -3.18
CA TYR A 92 -4.24 -1.17 -3.57
C TYR A 92 -4.19 -1.01 -5.09
N GLU A 93 -3.72 -2.02 -5.83
CA GLU A 93 -3.68 -2.00 -7.29
C GLU A 93 -5.08 -1.84 -7.92
N SER A 94 -6.08 -2.53 -7.35
CA SER A 94 -7.46 -2.38 -7.78
C SER A 94 -7.98 -0.96 -7.52
N TYR A 95 -7.81 -0.46 -6.28
CA TYR A 95 -8.23 0.88 -5.90
C TYR A 95 -7.56 1.96 -6.77
N ARG A 96 -6.25 1.87 -7.00
CA ARG A 96 -5.50 2.81 -7.84
C ARG A 96 -6.03 2.90 -9.26
N LYS A 97 -6.55 1.80 -9.80
CA LYS A 97 -7.11 1.73 -11.16
C LYS A 97 -8.56 2.19 -11.24
N THR A 98 -9.33 1.96 -10.20
CA THR A 98 -10.80 2.11 -10.25
C THR A 98 -11.35 3.20 -9.35
N GLY A 99 -10.59 3.65 -8.34
CA GLY A 99 -11.08 4.54 -7.28
C GLY A 99 -12.04 3.86 -6.29
N VAL A 100 -12.20 2.52 -6.36
CA VAL A 100 -13.10 1.73 -5.51
C VAL A 100 -12.33 0.63 -4.81
N PHE A 101 -12.54 0.48 -3.50
CA PHE A 101 -11.99 -0.64 -2.73
C PHE A 101 -12.84 -1.89 -3.00
N PRO A 102 -12.27 -2.97 -3.57
CA PRO A 102 -13.00 -4.21 -3.80
C PRO A 102 -13.27 -4.98 -2.51
N ASP A 103 -14.30 -5.83 -2.51
CA ASP A 103 -14.49 -6.79 -1.42
C ASP A 103 -13.22 -7.64 -1.23
N GLY A 104 -12.93 -7.97 0.03
CA GLY A 104 -11.68 -8.60 0.45
C GLY A 104 -10.51 -7.63 0.59
N THR A 105 -10.71 -6.30 0.45
CA THR A 105 -9.69 -5.30 0.82
C THR A 105 -9.37 -5.43 2.31
N ILE A 106 -8.07 -5.42 2.63
CA ILE A 106 -7.60 -5.45 4.01
C ILE A 106 -6.68 -4.25 4.25
N PHE A 107 -6.98 -3.49 5.30
CA PHE A 107 -6.05 -2.57 5.92
C PHE A 107 -5.53 -3.16 7.22
N PHE A 108 -4.24 -3.09 7.41
CA PHE A 108 -3.56 -3.45 8.65
C PHE A 108 -2.99 -2.18 9.28
N LYS A 109 -3.38 -1.88 10.51
CA LYS A 109 -2.87 -0.76 11.29
C LYS A 109 -1.99 -1.30 12.41
N GLU A 110 -0.67 -1.18 12.25
CA GLU A 110 0.29 -1.43 13.31
C GLU A 110 0.29 -0.25 14.28
N LEU A 111 0.13 -0.51 15.55
CA LEU A 111 0.17 0.47 16.61
C LEU A 111 1.54 0.45 17.29
N GLN A 112 2.23 1.58 17.28
CA GLN A 112 3.50 1.74 17.97
C GLN A 112 3.45 2.91 18.94
N LEU A 113 3.76 2.66 20.21
CA LEU A 113 3.92 3.71 21.19
C LEU A 113 4.99 4.71 20.75
N THR A 114 4.87 5.94 21.20
CA THR A 114 5.99 6.88 21.09
C THR A 114 7.14 6.39 21.96
N LEU A 115 8.37 6.58 21.47
CA LEU A 115 9.57 6.23 22.22
C LEU A 115 9.64 7.04 23.53
N GLY A 116 9.62 6.37 24.65
CA GLY A 116 9.72 6.98 25.98
C GLY A 116 11.14 6.93 26.54
N PRO A 117 11.33 7.59 27.69
CA PRO A 117 10.47 8.61 28.27
C PRO A 117 10.45 9.91 27.46
N SER A 118 9.36 10.68 27.56
CA SER A 118 9.29 12.03 27.00
C SER A 118 10.21 12.99 27.78
N GLU A 119 10.84 13.91 27.07
CA GLU A 119 11.74 14.91 27.68
C GLU A 119 11.07 16.28 27.81
N ASN A 120 10.00 16.50 27.07
CA ASN A 120 9.31 17.78 27.00
C ASN A 120 7.84 17.65 27.40
N PRO A 121 7.19 18.75 27.87
CA PRO A 121 5.79 18.72 28.30
C PRO A 121 4.79 18.29 27.21
N ASP A 122 5.14 18.48 25.93
CA ASP A 122 4.34 18.04 24.77
C ASP A 122 4.53 16.56 24.41
N GLY A 123 5.32 15.83 25.21
CA GLY A 123 5.59 14.40 24.99
C GLY A 123 6.70 14.11 23.97
N SER A 124 7.31 15.16 23.40
CA SER A 124 8.43 14.99 22.46
C SER A 124 9.75 14.73 23.18
N ARG A 125 10.74 14.28 22.42
CA ARG A 125 12.13 14.08 22.84
C ARG A 125 13.10 14.61 21.77
N THR A 126 14.36 14.78 22.14
CA THR A 126 15.41 15.23 21.25
C THR A 126 16.31 14.07 20.86
N GLU A 127 16.44 13.83 19.55
CA GLU A 127 17.31 12.85 18.95
C GLU A 127 18.27 13.51 17.97
N PRO A 128 19.31 12.85 17.45
CA PRO A 128 20.26 13.46 16.52
C PRO A 128 19.63 14.12 15.29
N SER A 129 18.46 13.64 14.86
CA SER A 129 17.69 14.21 13.74
C SER A 129 16.86 15.44 14.13
N GLY A 130 16.82 15.80 15.41
CA GLY A 130 16.05 16.91 15.93
C GLY A 130 15.00 16.51 16.99
N ARG A 131 14.27 17.51 17.49
CA ARG A 131 13.18 17.32 18.45
C ARG A 131 11.93 16.82 17.73
N GLY A 132 11.30 15.79 18.27
CA GLY A 132 10.08 15.20 17.68
C GLY A 132 9.54 14.01 18.46
N TYR A 133 8.66 13.29 17.80
CA TYR A 133 8.15 11.99 18.27
C TYR A 133 8.82 10.90 17.44
N PHE A 134 9.19 9.80 18.09
CA PHE A 134 9.87 8.67 17.48
C PHE A 134 9.12 7.38 17.81
N PRO A 135 8.98 6.45 16.86
CA PRO A 135 8.29 5.20 17.12
C PRO A 135 9.08 4.33 18.11
N GLY A 136 8.34 3.74 19.05
CA GLY A 136 8.85 2.87 20.10
C GLY A 136 8.33 1.44 19.98
N ALA A 137 7.87 0.88 21.09
CA ALA A 137 7.41 -0.50 21.14
C ALA A 137 6.11 -0.72 20.36
N PHE A 138 5.99 -1.91 19.77
CA PHE A 138 4.73 -2.40 19.21
C PHE A 138 3.68 -2.53 20.34
N ASN A 139 2.47 -2.03 20.08
CA ASN A 139 1.39 -1.96 21.08
C ASN A 139 0.08 -2.62 20.61
N GLY A 140 0.12 -3.38 19.53
CA GLY A 140 -1.05 -4.06 19.00
C GLY A 140 -1.33 -3.73 17.54
N ALA A 141 -2.43 -4.26 17.05
CA ALA A 141 -2.86 -4.05 15.68
C ALA A 141 -4.38 -3.95 15.57
N ASP A 142 -4.83 -3.12 14.65
CA ASP A 142 -6.20 -3.15 14.16
C ASP A 142 -6.22 -3.60 12.71
N VAL A 143 -7.25 -4.32 12.32
CA VAL A 143 -7.46 -4.74 10.95
C VAL A 143 -8.85 -4.32 10.50
N THR A 144 -8.95 -3.78 9.29
CA THR A 144 -10.23 -3.44 8.68
C THR A 144 -10.38 -4.22 7.38
N VAL A 145 -11.54 -4.85 7.20
CA VAL A 145 -11.82 -5.72 6.04
C VAL A 145 -13.07 -5.24 5.33
N LYS A 146 -13.01 -5.09 4.02
CA LYS A 146 -14.19 -4.86 3.19
C LYS A 146 -14.85 -6.19 2.81
N ASP A 147 -16.13 -6.30 3.14
CA ASP A 147 -17.05 -7.32 2.68
C ASP A 147 -18.45 -6.72 2.71
N SER A 148 -18.91 -6.28 1.55
CA SER A 148 -20.15 -5.50 1.40
C SER A 148 -21.41 -6.27 1.84
N MET A 149 -21.38 -7.60 1.77
CA MET A 149 -22.49 -8.45 2.22
C MET A 149 -22.41 -8.72 3.72
N ARG A 150 -21.25 -9.14 4.21
CA ARG A 150 -21.05 -9.54 5.60
C ARG A 150 -21.18 -8.37 6.57
N TYR A 151 -20.73 -7.17 6.15
CA TYR A 151 -20.68 -5.96 6.98
C TYR A 151 -21.60 -4.84 6.45
N ALA A 152 -22.73 -5.19 5.83
CA ALA A 152 -23.67 -4.23 5.25
C ALA A 152 -24.12 -3.14 6.24
N GLN A 153 -24.27 -3.47 7.54
CA GLN A 153 -24.71 -2.52 8.56
C GLN A 153 -23.64 -1.50 9.00
N THR A 154 -22.40 -1.74 8.58
CA THR A 154 -21.24 -0.89 8.86
C THR A 154 -20.59 -0.44 7.55
N GLY A 155 -21.39 -0.11 6.53
CA GLY A 155 -20.94 0.39 5.22
C GLY A 155 -20.17 -0.62 4.39
N GLY A 156 -20.22 -1.90 4.73
CA GLY A 156 -19.46 -2.96 4.08
C GLY A 156 -18.08 -3.18 4.69
N TRP A 157 -17.78 -2.61 5.87
CA TRP A 157 -16.48 -2.74 6.52
C TRP A 157 -16.59 -3.43 7.88
N GLY A 158 -15.80 -4.46 8.10
CA GLY A 158 -15.57 -5.09 9.41
C GLY A 158 -14.34 -4.53 10.09
N TYR A 159 -14.42 -4.26 11.38
CA TYR A 159 -13.35 -3.67 12.20
C TYR A 159 -12.92 -4.67 13.26
N PHE A 160 -11.63 -4.90 13.38
CA PHE A 160 -11.04 -5.94 14.24
C PHE A 160 -9.89 -5.34 15.04
N ASP A 161 -10.00 -5.42 16.36
CA ASP A 161 -9.00 -4.98 17.30
C ASP A 161 -8.28 -6.21 17.87
N PHE A 162 -6.96 -6.28 17.64
CA PHE A 162 -6.09 -7.35 18.13
C PHE A 162 -5.35 -6.92 19.39
N ASN A 163 -6.08 -6.29 20.31
CA ASN A 163 -5.65 -5.83 21.63
C ASN A 163 -4.48 -4.83 21.64
N HIS A 164 -4.80 -3.56 21.82
CA HIS A 164 -3.82 -2.47 21.93
C HIS A 164 -2.79 -2.66 23.05
N ASN A 165 -3.15 -3.38 24.10
CA ASN A 165 -2.28 -3.61 25.26
C ASN A 165 -1.79 -5.07 25.36
N GLU A 166 -2.29 -5.94 24.52
CA GLU A 166 -1.94 -7.36 24.45
C GLU A 166 -1.71 -7.79 23.00
N PRO A 167 -0.57 -7.41 22.40
CA PRO A 167 -0.29 -7.65 20.96
C PRO A 167 -0.12 -9.14 20.60
N LYS A 168 -0.52 -10.06 21.47
CA LYS A 168 -0.46 -11.51 21.27
C LYS A 168 -1.78 -12.14 20.86
N ALA A 169 -2.85 -11.38 20.73
CA ALA A 169 -4.13 -11.92 20.26
C ALA A 169 -3.97 -12.47 18.82
N ALA A 170 -4.19 -13.77 18.66
CA ALA A 170 -4.12 -14.42 17.36
C ALA A 170 -5.44 -14.33 16.58
N THR A 171 -6.56 -14.13 17.27
CA THR A 171 -7.90 -14.00 16.71
C THR A 171 -8.72 -12.96 17.47
N THR A 172 -9.69 -12.34 16.79
CA THR A 172 -10.63 -11.42 17.44
C THR A 172 -11.97 -11.40 16.72
N LYS A 173 -13.01 -11.02 17.45
CA LYS A 173 -14.35 -10.80 16.91
C LYS A 173 -14.45 -9.45 16.23
N VAL A 174 -15.39 -9.34 15.27
CA VAL A 174 -15.73 -8.03 14.69
C VAL A 174 -16.27 -7.11 15.78
N ARG A 175 -15.82 -5.86 15.78
CA ARG A 175 -16.31 -4.81 16.66
C ARG A 175 -17.67 -4.29 16.21
N SER A 176 -18.49 -3.89 17.15
CA SER A 176 -19.81 -3.33 16.88
C SER A 176 -19.71 -1.97 16.18
N LYS A 177 -20.83 -1.53 15.57
CA LYS A 177 -20.92 -0.21 14.94
C LYS A 177 -20.58 0.93 15.91
N SER A 178 -21.01 0.84 17.16
CA SER A 178 -20.79 1.86 18.19
C SER A 178 -19.37 1.90 18.74
N GLU A 179 -18.55 0.87 18.51
CA GLU A 179 -17.15 0.84 18.94
C GLU A 179 -16.20 1.45 17.90
N CYS A 180 -16.36 1.11 16.62
CA CYS A 180 -15.41 1.51 15.59
C CYS A 180 -16.05 2.20 14.38
N ALA A 181 -17.07 1.60 13.77
CA ALA A 181 -17.62 2.07 12.49
C ALA A 181 -18.22 3.48 12.56
N PHE A 182 -18.75 3.91 13.69
CA PHE A 182 -19.42 5.21 13.82
C PHE A 182 -18.52 6.40 13.44
N CYS A 183 -17.24 6.37 13.86
CA CYS A 183 -16.28 7.41 13.49
C CYS A 183 -15.92 7.38 12.01
N HIS A 184 -15.72 6.18 11.46
CA HIS A 184 -15.41 6.00 10.04
C HIS A 184 -16.55 6.49 9.15
N ILE A 185 -17.79 6.09 9.43
CA ILE A 185 -19.00 6.51 8.71
C ILE A 185 -19.18 8.03 8.77
N ALA A 186 -18.91 8.65 9.94
CA ALA A 186 -19.14 10.07 10.15
C ALA A 186 -18.08 10.98 9.52
N SER A 187 -16.83 10.53 9.39
CA SER A 187 -15.70 11.45 9.21
C SER A 187 -14.68 11.00 8.16
N ALA A 188 -14.69 9.74 7.73
CA ALA A 188 -13.78 9.28 6.68
C ALA A 188 -14.19 9.85 5.32
N LYS A 189 -13.20 10.24 4.50
CA LYS A 189 -13.46 10.98 3.25
C LYS A 189 -14.02 10.09 2.14
N ARG A 190 -13.60 8.83 2.05
CA ARG A 190 -14.00 7.93 0.96
C ARG A 190 -14.26 6.53 1.49
N ASP A 191 -15.46 6.00 1.23
CA ASP A 191 -15.81 4.60 1.52
C ASP A 191 -15.36 4.16 2.93
N GLU A 192 -15.62 5.01 3.93
CA GLU A 192 -15.25 4.82 5.34
C GLU A 192 -13.74 4.65 5.60
N VAL A 193 -12.90 4.96 4.62
CA VAL A 193 -11.44 4.99 4.74
C VAL A 193 -10.95 6.42 4.88
N TRP A 194 -10.05 6.67 5.83
CA TRP A 194 -9.44 7.96 6.13
C TRP A 194 -8.46 8.41 5.04
N THR A 195 -8.88 8.37 3.77
CA THR A 195 -8.01 8.70 2.64
C THR A 195 -7.42 10.10 2.74
N GLN A 196 -8.10 11.04 3.41
CA GLN A 196 -7.59 12.39 3.66
C GLN A 196 -6.26 12.43 4.46
N PHE A 197 -5.91 11.34 5.16
CA PHE A 197 -4.65 11.19 5.87
C PHE A 197 -3.65 10.28 5.13
N TYR A 198 -4.06 9.69 4.02
CA TYR A 198 -3.29 8.71 3.26
C TYR A 198 -3.09 9.19 1.83
N ARG A 199 -2.04 9.99 1.61
CA ARG A 199 -1.81 10.71 0.37
C ARG A 199 -1.92 9.84 -0.87
N ILE A 200 -1.30 8.67 -0.88
CA ILE A 200 -1.33 7.76 -2.04
C ILE A 200 -2.72 7.20 -2.37
N LEU A 201 -3.66 7.26 -1.42
CA LEU A 201 -5.05 6.89 -1.64
C LEU A 201 -5.89 8.13 -2.01
N ASP A 202 -5.60 9.28 -1.42
CA ASP A 202 -6.36 10.50 -1.65
C ASP A 202 -6.16 11.07 -3.07
N GLU A 203 -4.97 10.89 -3.62
CA GLU A 203 -4.61 11.31 -4.98
C GLU A 203 -5.23 10.43 -6.10
N VAL A 204 -5.81 9.28 -5.75
CA VAL A 204 -6.49 8.42 -6.74
C VAL A 204 -7.77 9.10 -7.22
N PRO A 205 -7.96 9.29 -8.54
CA PRO A 205 -9.19 9.86 -9.09
C PRO A 205 -10.41 9.00 -8.71
N LEU A 206 -11.52 9.65 -8.39
CA LEU A 206 -12.79 8.95 -8.22
C LEU A 206 -13.28 8.41 -9.57
N PRO A 207 -14.06 7.31 -9.57
CA PRO A 207 -14.72 6.84 -10.77
C PRO A 207 -15.55 7.97 -11.38
N ASP A 208 -15.43 8.15 -12.69
CA ASP A 208 -16.17 9.18 -13.41
C ASP A 208 -17.67 8.82 -13.38
N SER A 209 -18.43 9.53 -12.54
CA SER A 209 -19.88 9.33 -12.42
C SER A 209 -20.64 9.65 -13.71
N THR A 210 -19.97 10.28 -14.70
CA THR A 210 -20.57 10.67 -15.98
C THR A 210 -20.46 9.59 -17.07
N ARG A 211 -19.66 8.52 -16.87
CA ARG A 211 -19.51 7.43 -17.86
C ARG A 211 -20.58 6.34 -17.81
N GLY A 212 -21.53 6.41 -16.89
CA GLY A 212 -22.63 5.44 -16.73
C GLY A 212 -23.93 5.75 -17.46
N GLY A 213 -24.02 6.84 -18.23
CA GLY A 213 -25.26 7.35 -18.85
C GLY A 213 -25.33 7.25 -20.37
N GLY A 214 -24.71 6.27 -20.99
CA GLY A 214 -24.77 6.04 -22.43
C GLY A 214 -25.43 4.71 -22.78
N ARG A 215 -26.74 4.66 -22.81
CA ARG A 215 -27.58 3.78 -23.66
C ARG A 215 -28.88 4.46 -23.99
#